data_158f0545de2fe7ed84baa513b3f63034
#
_entry.id   158f0545de2fe7ed84baa513b3f63034
#
_cell.length_a   1.000
_cell.length_b   1.000
_cell.length_c   1.000
_cell.angle_alpha   90.00
_cell.angle_beta   90.00
_cell.angle_gamma   90.00
#
_symmetry.space_group_name_H-M   'P 1'
#
loop_
_entity.id
_entity.type
_entity.pdbx_description
1 polymer ?
#
loop_
_entity_poly.entity_id
_entity_poly.type
_entity_poly.pdbx_seq_one_letter_code
_entity_poly.pdbx_strand_id
1 'polypeptide(L)'
;MDSIVECRNLTKCFPGCIALNSVNLSIPKGQIVGLLGPNGSGKSTLIKLMNGLLTPTAGEVRINGMKPGAETKKIVSYLPERTYLNDWMSVQNIIDFFGDFYADFSKAKAYDMLQRLHINPNRRIKTLSKGTKEKVQLILVMSREAQLYILDEPIGGVDPAARDYILDTIISNYSKDATLLISTHLISDIEKILDGVIFINMGNIVLTASVDKIREKENKSVDEFFREVFRC
;
A
#
# COMPACT_ATOMS: atom_id res chain seq x y z
N MET A 1 -17.42 -14.05 2.52
CA MET A 1 -15.97 -14.04 2.26
C MET A 1 -15.28 -13.43 3.46
N ASP A 2 -14.17 -14.03 3.91
CA ASP A 2 -13.40 -13.49 5.03
C ASP A 2 -12.71 -12.19 4.62
N SER A 3 -12.93 -11.12 5.41
CA SER A 3 -12.32 -9.82 5.16
C SER A 3 -11.02 -9.69 5.94
N ILE A 4 -9.99 -9.12 5.32
CA ILE A 4 -8.76 -8.74 6.01
C ILE A 4 -8.86 -7.32 6.62
N VAL A 5 -9.60 -6.42 5.99
CA VAL A 5 -9.88 -5.06 6.48
C VAL A 5 -11.37 -4.84 6.55
N GLU A 6 -11.84 -4.31 7.67
CA GLU A 6 -13.23 -3.85 7.85
C GLU A 6 -13.23 -2.43 8.42
N CYS A 7 -13.97 -1.53 7.80
CA CYS A 7 -14.26 -0.19 8.32
C CYS A 7 -15.76 -0.07 8.54
N ARG A 8 -16.17 0.42 9.71
CA ARG A 8 -17.57 0.65 10.08
C ARG A 8 -17.77 2.08 10.53
N ASN A 9 -18.51 2.86 9.73
CA ASN A 9 -18.78 4.28 9.94
C ASN A 9 -17.52 5.09 10.27
N LEU A 10 -16.39 4.71 9.64
CA LEU A 10 -15.06 5.24 9.95
C LEU A 10 -14.98 6.70 9.53
N THR A 11 -14.80 7.58 10.51
CA THR A 11 -14.73 9.03 10.32
C THR A 11 -13.42 9.58 10.86
N LYS A 12 -12.79 10.46 10.10
CA LYS A 12 -11.61 11.21 10.54
C LYS A 12 -11.76 12.68 10.20
N CYS A 13 -11.79 13.49 11.26
CA CYS A 13 -11.78 14.94 11.15
C CYS A 13 -10.41 15.49 11.59
N PHE A 14 -9.97 16.53 10.91
CA PHE A 14 -8.89 17.44 11.31
C PHE A 14 -9.48 18.85 11.46
N PRO A 15 -8.79 19.80 12.13
CA PRO A 15 -9.27 21.17 12.19
C PRO A 15 -9.60 21.73 10.78
N GLY A 16 -10.85 22.07 10.57
CA GLY A 16 -11.33 22.63 9.29
C GLY A 16 -11.56 21.65 8.14
N CYS A 17 -11.35 20.32 8.35
CA CYS A 17 -11.48 19.35 7.26
C CYS A 17 -12.00 17.98 7.74
N ILE A 18 -12.98 17.42 7.03
CA ILE A 18 -13.40 16.03 7.17
C ILE A 18 -12.63 15.22 6.13
N ALA A 19 -11.62 14.49 6.57
CA ALA A 19 -10.77 13.69 5.69
C ALA A 19 -11.39 12.33 5.32
N LEU A 20 -12.20 11.74 6.21
CA LEU A 20 -13.04 10.57 5.96
C LEU A 20 -14.40 10.78 6.60
N ASN A 21 -15.46 10.46 5.87
CA ASN A 21 -16.83 10.69 6.26
C ASN A 21 -17.63 9.38 6.29
N SER A 22 -17.80 8.80 7.48
CA SER A 22 -18.61 7.59 7.71
C SER A 22 -18.32 6.43 6.74
N VAL A 23 -17.03 6.17 6.48
CA VAL A 23 -16.59 5.15 5.53
C VAL A 23 -16.98 3.76 6.02
N ASN A 24 -17.72 3.03 5.18
CA ASN A 24 -18.02 1.61 5.34
C ASN A 24 -17.29 0.86 4.20
N LEU A 25 -16.38 -0.04 4.55
CA LEU A 25 -15.52 -0.73 3.60
C LEU A 25 -15.16 -2.12 4.11
N SER A 26 -15.15 -3.09 3.20
CA SER A 26 -14.66 -4.45 3.45
C SER A 26 -13.70 -4.84 2.33
N ILE A 27 -12.47 -5.24 2.68
CA ILE A 27 -11.47 -5.74 1.74
C ILE A 27 -11.31 -7.25 1.95
N PRO A 28 -11.59 -8.08 0.93
CA PRO A 28 -11.45 -9.53 1.03
C PRO A 28 -9.99 -9.96 1.19
N LYS A 29 -9.78 -11.16 1.74
CA LYS A 29 -8.45 -11.81 1.77
C LYS A 29 -8.04 -12.30 0.38
N GLY A 30 -6.72 -12.36 0.13
CA GLY A 30 -6.13 -12.99 -1.05
C GLY A 30 -6.37 -12.23 -2.37
N GLN A 31 -6.57 -10.92 -2.32
CA GLN A 31 -6.82 -10.10 -3.51
C GLN A 31 -5.82 -8.95 -3.61
N ILE A 32 -5.57 -8.52 -4.84
CA ILE A 32 -4.86 -7.28 -5.15
C ILE A 32 -5.91 -6.19 -5.38
N VAL A 33 -5.96 -5.20 -4.48
CA VAL A 33 -6.99 -4.16 -4.49
C VAL A 33 -6.36 -2.79 -4.68
N GLY A 34 -6.86 -2.05 -5.66
CA GLY A 34 -6.49 -0.65 -5.90
C GLY A 34 -7.34 0.31 -5.07
N LEU A 35 -6.72 1.17 -4.25
CA LEU A 35 -7.37 2.31 -3.59
C LEU A 35 -7.12 3.56 -4.45
N LEU A 36 -8.11 3.93 -5.24
CA LEU A 36 -7.98 4.89 -6.32
C LEU A 36 -8.78 6.18 -6.01
N GLY A 37 -8.19 7.31 -6.29
CA GLY A 37 -8.83 8.59 -6.07
C GLY A 37 -7.88 9.76 -6.31
N PRO A 38 -8.40 10.98 -6.53
CA PRO A 38 -7.57 12.15 -6.73
C PRO A 38 -6.74 12.49 -5.48
N ASN A 39 -5.79 13.40 -5.64
CA ASN A 39 -5.01 13.90 -4.49
C ASN A 39 -5.95 14.60 -3.50
N GLY A 40 -5.74 14.36 -2.20
CA GLY A 40 -6.60 14.90 -1.14
C GLY A 40 -7.93 14.13 -0.94
N SER A 41 -8.20 13.05 -1.67
CA SER A 41 -9.46 12.28 -1.53
C SER A 41 -9.60 11.50 -0.22
N GLY A 42 -8.52 11.34 0.57
CA GLY A 42 -8.53 10.62 1.85
C GLY A 42 -7.75 9.30 1.86
N LYS A 43 -7.13 8.86 0.74
CA LYS A 43 -6.37 7.59 0.63
C LYS A 43 -5.35 7.41 1.76
N SER A 44 -4.39 8.32 1.86
CA SER A 44 -3.32 8.22 2.87
C SER A 44 -3.86 8.36 4.31
N THR A 45 -4.98 9.06 4.51
CA THR A 45 -5.65 9.12 5.82
C THR A 45 -6.23 7.75 6.19
N LEU A 46 -6.92 7.09 5.26
CA LEU A 46 -7.48 5.75 5.44
C LEU A 46 -6.36 4.74 5.73
N ILE A 47 -5.29 4.77 4.94
CA ILE A 47 -4.10 3.92 5.13
C ILE A 47 -3.46 4.14 6.51
N LYS A 48 -3.31 5.38 6.95
CA LYS A 48 -2.74 5.69 8.28
C LYS A 48 -3.62 5.19 9.42
N LEU A 49 -4.94 5.21 9.27
CA LEU A 49 -5.87 4.62 10.24
C LEU A 49 -5.74 3.09 10.29
N MET A 50 -5.66 2.42 9.14
CA MET A 50 -5.41 0.97 9.05
C MET A 50 -4.10 0.56 9.73
N ASN A 51 -3.06 1.40 9.66
CA ASN A 51 -1.77 1.16 10.30
C ASN A 51 -1.68 1.62 11.76
N GLY A 52 -2.77 2.18 12.33
CA GLY A 52 -2.76 2.71 13.69
C GLY A 52 -1.86 3.94 13.89
N LEU A 53 -1.52 4.64 12.81
CA LEU A 53 -0.74 5.88 12.81
C LEU A 53 -1.64 7.10 13.10
N LEU A 54 -2.95 6.93 12.95
CA LEU A 54 -3.98 7.90 13.31
C LEU A 54 -5.07 7.18 14.11
N THR A 55 -5.76 7.93 14.98
CA THR A 55 -6.93 7.46 15.70
C THR A 55 -8.19 7.97 15.00
N PRO A 56 -9.23 7.14 14.80
CA PRO A 56 -10.51 7.58 14.28
C PRO A 56 -11.15 8.67 15.15
N THR A 57 -11.88 9.60 14.55
CA THR A 57 -12.74 10.55 15.27
C THR A 57 -14.06 9.86 15.67
N ALA A 58 -14.60 8.98 14.80
CA ALA A 58 -15.75 8.13 15.08
C ALA A 58 -15.65 6.85 14.25
N GLY A 59 -16.45 5.84 14.61
CA GLY A 59 -16.42 4.54 13.95
C GLY A 59 -15.17 3.74 14.30
N GLU A 60 -14.91 2.70 13.53
CA GLU A 60 -13.78 1.80 13.76
C GLU A 60 -13.21 1.24 12.46
N VAL A 61 -11.94 0.84 12.52
CA VAL A 61 -11.28 -0.01 11.53
C VAL A 61 -10.75 -1.26 12.21
N ARG A 62 -10.84 -2.40 11.55
CA ARG A 62 -10.31 -3.69 12.01
C ARG A 62 -9.45 -4.33 10.92
N ILE A 63 -8.34 -4.93 11.33
CA ILE A 63 -7.44 -5.72 10.49
C ILE A 63 -7.50 -7.17 11.00
N ASN A 64 -7.96 -8.08 10.16
CA ASN A 64 -8.20 -9.48 10.54
C ASN A 64 -8.99 -9.60 11.87
N GLY A 65 -10.06 -8.80 12.02
CA GLY A 65 -10.90 -8.74 13.22
C GLY A 65 -10.33 -7.95 14.40
N MET A 66 -9.05 -7.54 14.37
CA MET A 66 -8.36 -6.84 15.45
C MET A 66 -8.34 -5.32 15.21
N LYS A 67 -8.36 -4.53 16.29
CA LYS A 67 -8.06 -3.08 16.19
C LYS A 67 -6.58 -2.86 15.84
N PRO A 68 -6.26 -1.85 15.00
CA PRO A 68 -4.87 -1.52 14.67
C PRO A 68 -4.02 -1.30 15.94
N GLY A 69 -2.89 -2.02 16.03
CA GLY A 69 -2.02 -2.01 17.19
C GLY A 69 -0.80 -2.92 17.02
N ALA A 70 -0.15 -3.32 18.10
CA ALA A 70 1.04 -4.17 18.05
C ALA A 70 0.78 -5.50 17.32
N GLU A 71 -0.35 -6.16 17.60
CA GLU A 71 -0.68 -7.45 16.97
C GLU A 71 -0.93 -7.32 15.46
N THR A 72 -1.62 -6.28 15.01
CA THR A 72 -1.83 -6.08 13.57
C THR A 72 -0.54 -5.75 12.84
N LYS A 73 0.44 -5.09 13.49
CA LYS A 73 1.76 -4.81 12.90
C LYS A 73 2.57 -6.07 12.62
N LYS A 74 2.28 -7.18 13.29
CA LYS A 74 2.91 -8.48 13.00
C LYS A 74 2.46 -9.06 11.66
N ILE A 75 1.26 -8.73 11.20
CA ILE A 75 0.65 -9.28 9.98
C ILE A 75 0.50 -8.26 8.86
N VAL A 76 0.83 -6.99 9.10
CA VAL A 76 0.78 -5.90 8.11
C VAL A 76 2.18 -5.47 7.72
N SER A 77 2.46 -5.43 6.43
CA SER A 77 3.66 -4.80 5.88
C SER A 77 3.27 -3.51 5.16
N TYR A 78 3.84 -2.38 5.58
CA TYR A 78 3.44 -1.05 5.12
C TYR A 78 4.57 -0.30 4.44
N LEU A 79 4.32 0.14 3.21
CA LEU A 79 5.16 1.07 2.46
C LEU A 79 4.51 2.46 2.48
N PRO A 80 5.01 3.43 3.23
CA PRO A 80 4.52 4.81 3.16
C PRO A 80 5.05 5.55 1.94
N GLU A 81 4.31 6.55 1.47
CA GLU A 81 4.70 7.46 0.37
C GLU A 81 6.08 8.11 0.59
N ARG A 82 6.41 8.43 1.85
CA ARG A 82 7.69 9.07 2.18
C ARG A 82 8.66 8.10 2.82
N THR A 83 9.93 8.23 2.46
CA THR A 83 11.01 7.45 3.06
C THR A 83 11.18 7.76 4.54
N TYR A 84 11.25 6.71 5.37
CA TYR A 84 11.46 6.78 6.82
C TYR A 84 12.81 6.20 7.25
N LEU A 85 13.67 5.84 6.29
CA LEU A 85 14.94 5.17 6.58
C LEU A 85 15.92 6.09 7.30
N ASN A 86 16.58 5.57 8.33
CA ASN A 86 17.58 6.31 9.10
C ASN A 86 18.85 6.54 8.29
N ASP A 87 19.20 7.77 8.01
CA ASP A 87 20.31 8.18 7.14
C ASP A 87 21.70 7.74 7.65
N TRP A 88 21.89 7.53 8.96
CA TRP A 88 23.15 7.10 9.55
C TRP A 88 23.41 5.60 9.43
N MET A 89 22.41 4.78 9.20
CA MET A 89 22.53 3.34 9.04
C MET A 89 23.07 2.96 7.65
N SER A 90 23.73 1.79 7.54
CA SER A 90 23.93 1.13 6.26
C SER A 90 22.69 0.34 5.84
N VAL A 91 22.61 -0.04 4.55
CA VAL A 91 21.52 -0.90 4.06
C VAL A 91 21.51 -2.24 4.80
N GLN A 92 22.68 -2.82 5.07
CA GLN A 92 22.82 -4.05 5.86
C GLN A 92 22.27 -3.86 7.27
N ASN A 93 22.65 -2.79 7.98
CA ASN A 93 22.19 -2.54 9.35
C ASN A 93 20.65 -2.42 9.42
N ILE A 94 20.02 -1.83 8.40
CA ILE A 94 18.55 -1.75 8.35
C ILE A 94 17.94 -3.13 8.11
N ILE A 95 18.51 -3.96 7.24
CA ILE A 95 18.05 -5.34 7.01
C ILE A 95 18.19 -6.16 8.30
N ASP A 96 19.31 -6.03 9.01
CA ASP A 96 19.50 -6.72 10.29
C ASP A 96 18.48 -6.25 11.33
N PHE A 97 18.26 -4.94 11.44
CA PHE A 97 17.26 -4.36 12.33
C PHE A 97 15.85 -4.89 12.03
N PHE A 98 15.45 -4.97 10.76
CA PHE A 98 14.15 -5.53 10.38
C PHE A 98 14.05 -7.01 10.70
N GLY A 99 15.13 -7.78 10.47
CA GLY A 99 15.19 -9.19 10.80
C GLY A 99 15.12 -9.49 12.29
N ASP A 100 15.62 -8.57 13.12
CA ASP A 100 15.52 -8.70 14.58
C ASP A 100 14.15 -8.27 15.11
N PHE A 101 13.50 -7.32 14.42
CA PHE A 101 12.22 -6.75 14.86
C PHE A 101 10.99 -7.56 14.38
N TYR A 102 11.03 -8.10 13.16
CA TYR A 102 9.93 -8.83 12.54
C TYR A 102 10.29 -10.30 12.36
N ALA A 103 9.58 -11.19 13.06
CA ALA A 103 9.80 -12.64 12.99
C ALA A 103 9.51 -13.23 11.60
N ASP A 104 8.68 -12.55 10.79
CA ASP A 104 8.31 -12.91 9.43
C ASP A 104 9.20 -12.26 8.35
N PHE A 105 10.31 -11.64 8.74
CA PHE A 105 11.23 -10.99 7.80
C PHE A 105 12.28 -11.98 7.26
N SER A 106 12.35 -12.11 5.94
CA SER A 106 13.33 -12.94 5.25
C SER A 106 14.56 -12.14 4.83
N LYS A 107 15.64 -12.22 5.60
CA LYS A 107 16.94 -11.61 5.23
C LYS A 107 17.43 -12.14 3.87
N ALA A 108 17.25 -13.45 3.59
CA ALA A 108 17.67 -14.05 2.33
C ALA A 108 16.96 -13.40 1.13
N LYS A 109 15.66 -13.18 1.23
CA LYS A 109 14.86 -12.49 0.21
C LYS A 109 15.29 -11.03 0.02
N ALA A 110 15.60 -10.33 1.12
CA ALA A 110 16.10 -8.97 1.05
C ALA A 110 17.45 -8.88 0.30
N TYR A 111 18.40 -9.77 0.59
CA TYR A 111 19.67 -9.79 -0.08
C TYR A 111 19.59 -10.21 -1.55
N ASP A 112 18.72 -11.16 -1.92
CA ASP A 112 18.44 -11.51 -3.32
C ASP A 112 17.94 -10.28 -4.10
N MET A 113 16.96 -9.55 -3.56
CA MET A 113 16.47 -8.32 -4.19
C MET A 113 17.54 -7.22 -4.27
N LEU A 114 18.39 -7.05 -3.25
CA LEU A 114 19.52 -6.11 -3.34
C LEU A 114 20.48 -6.47 -4.47
N GLN A 115 20.78 -7.76 -4.64
CA GLN A 115 21.68 -8.25 -5.69
C GLN A 115 21.07 -7.97 -7.09
N ARG A 116 19.81 -8.29 -7.30
CA ARG A 116 19.10 -8.02 -8.57
C ARG A 116 19.06 -6.52 -8.91
N LEU A 117 18.99 -5.66 -7.90
CA LEU A 117 18.96 -4.21 -8.03
C LEU A 117 20.34 -3.55 -8.06
N HIS A 118 21.42 -4.35 -7.95
CA HIS A 118 22.80 -3.87 -7.85
C HIS A 118 23.02 -2.85 -6.72
N ILE A 119 22.34 -3.05 -5.57
CA ILE A 119 22.46 -2.17 -4.39
C ILE A 119 23.48 -2.78 -3.43
N ASN A 120 24.58 -2.05 -3.19
CA ASN A 120 25.61 -2.49 -2.25
C ASN A 120 25.12 -2.36 -0.80
N PRO A 121 25.03 -3.46 0.00
CA PRO A 121 24.53 -3.45 1.37
C PRO A 121 25.38 -2.64 2.35
N ASN A 122 26.67 -2.42 2.06
CA ASN A 122 27.59 -1.68 2.92
C ASN A 122 27.42 -0.15 2.78
N ARG A 123 26.69 0.34 1.79
CA ARG A 123 26.46 1.78 1.61
C ARG A 123 25.55 2.35 2.70
N ARG A 124 25.89 3.54 3.19
CA ARG A 124 25.04 4.28 4.13
C ARG A 124 23.85 4.88 3.38
N ILE A 125 22.68 4.86 4.01
CA ILE A 125 21.43 5.39 3.45
C ILE A 125 21.57 6.84 3.00
N LYS A 126 22.27 7.69 3.77
CA LYS A 126 22.51 9.10 3.40
C LYS A 126 23.21 9.29 2.05
N THR A 127 23.99 8.28 1.59
CA THR A 127 24.76 8.35 0.34
C THR A 127 24.00 7.81 -0.87
N LEU A 128 22.78 7.29 -0.66
CA LEU A 128 21.93 6.76 -1.72
C LEU A 128 21.12 7.89 -2.38
N SER A 129 20.88 7.75 -3.68
CA SER A 129 19.92 8.61 -4.37
C SER A 129 18.49 8.40 -3.81
N LYS A 130 17.58 9.36 -4.03
CA LYS A 130 16.18 9.23 -3.62
C LYS A 130 15.57 7.91 -4.13
N GLY A 131 15.67 7.63 -5.43
CA GLY A 131 15.12 6.41 -6.02
C GLY A 131 15.77 5.13 -5.47
N THR A 132 17.06 5.14 -5.09
CA THR A 132 17.68 3.98 -4.45
C THR A 132 17.17 3.80 -3.01
N LYS A 133 16.91 4.87 -2.26
CA LYS A 133 16.27 4.80 -0.94
C LYS A 133 14.86 4.20 -1.03
N GLU A 134 14.08 4.61 -2.00
CA GLU A 134 12.73 4.06 -2.27
C GLU A 134 12.79 2.57 -2.60
N LYS A 135 13.75 2.14 -3.43
CA LYS A 135 13.98 0.71 -3.72
C LYS A 135 14.36 -0.08 -2.46
N VAL A 136 15.26 0.44 -1.61
CA VAL A 136 15.60 -0.20 -0.34
C VAL A 136 14.37 -0.33 0.56
N GLN A 137 13.55 0.71 0.65
CA GLN A 137 12.32 0.69 1.45
C GLN A 137 11.33 -0.35 0.92
N LEU A 138 11.17 -0.46 -0.39
CA LEU A 138 10.35 -1.50 -1.02
C LEU A 138 10.87 -2.90 -0.70
N ILE A 139 12.19 -3.13 -0.81
CA ILE A 139 12.83 -4.40 -0.44
C ILE A 139 12.47 -4.79 1.01
N LEU A 140 12.59 -3.86 1.95
CA LEU A 140 12.26 -4.15 3.36
C LEU A 140 10.80 -4.58 3.54
N VAL A 141 9.87 -3.89 2.86
CA VAL A 141 8.45 -4.20 2.93
C VAL A 141 8.13 -5.54 2.28
N MET A 142 8.70 -5.81 1.08
CA MET A 142 8.43 -7.05 0.33
C MET A 142 9.20 -8.27 0.87
N SER A 143 10.18 -8.07 1.75
CA SER A 143 10.89 -9.16 2.43
C SER A 143 10.17 -9.71 3.66
N ARG A 144 9.02 -9.17 4.03
CA ARG A 144 8.14 -9.73 5.05
C ARG A 144 7.20 -10.76 4.42
N GLU A 145 6.74 -11.71 5.23
CA GLU A 145 5.68 -12.68 4.88
C GLU A 145 4.36 -12.26 5.56
N ALA A 146 3.89 -11.06 5.20
CA ALA A 146 2.71 -10.45 5.80
C ALA A 146 1.41 -11.04 5.21
N GLN A 147 0.29 -10.93 5.96
CA GLN A 147 -1.05 -11.25 5.47
C GLN A 147 -1.69 -10.09 4.71
N LEU A 148 -1.25 -8.86 4.99
CA LEU A 148 -1.71 -7.64 4.33
C LEU A 148 -0.51 -6.75 4.02
N TYR A 149 -0.31 -6.47 2.73
CA TYR A 149 0.61 -5.43 2.28
C TYR A 149 -0.19 -4.18 1.95
N ILE A 150 0.23 -3.04 2.49
CA ILE A 150 -0.35 -1.73 2.20
C ILE A 150 0.74 -0.86 1.58
N LEU A 151 0.58 -0.50 0.30
CA LEU A 151 1.55 0.28 -0.44
C LEU A 151 0.94 1.64 -0.81
N ASP A 152 1.47 2.71 -0.20
CA ASP A 152 0.98 4.08 -0.43
C ASP A 152 1.83 4.75 -1.50
N GLU A 153 1.26 4.93 -2.70
CA GLU A 153 1.89 5.52 -3.90
C GLU A 153 3.25 4.86 -4.27
N PRO A 154 3.36 3.52 -4.40
CA PRO A 154 4.64 2.83 -4.58
C PRO A 154 5.38 3.18 -5.86
N ILE A 155 4.68 3.69 -6.88
CA ILE A 155 5.22 4.13 -8.18
C ILE A 155 5.11 5.64 -8.39
N GLY A 156 4.66 6.37 -7.34
CA GLY A 156 4.51 7.82 -7.37
C GLY A 156 5.88 8.52 -7.48
N GLY A 157 6.01 9.41 -8.45
CA GLY A 157 7.28 10.14 -8.66
C GLY A 157 8.44 9.31 -9.21
N VAL A 158 8.18 8.06 -9.60
CA VAL A 158 9.15 7.18 -10.28
C VAL A 158 9.07 7.42 -11.79
N ASP A 159 10.23 7.39 -12.47
CA ASP A 159 10.24 7.49 -13.92
C ASP A 159 9.53 6.28 -14.58
N PRO A 160 8.85 6.45 -15.72
CA PRO A 160 8.04 5.40 -16.34
C PRO A 160 8.80 4.09 -16.59
N ALA A 161 10.08 4.15 -16.98
CA ALA A 161 10.86 2.95 -17.28
C ALA A 161 11.15 2.10 -16.02
N ALA A 162 11.15 2.73 -14.83
CA ALA A 162 11.38 2.04 -13.56
C ALA A 162 10.09 1.53 -12.91
N ARG A 163 8.90 1.96 -13.36
CA ARG A 163 7.61 1.55 -12.77
C ARG A 163 7.34 0.07 -12.98
N ASP A 164 7.49 -0.42 -14.20
CA ASP A 164 7.29 -1.84 -14.53
C ASP A 164 8.16 -2.72 -13.63
N TYR A 165 9.41 -2.34 -13.45
CA TYR A 165 10.32 -3.07 -12.57
C TYR A 165 9.85 -3.09 -11.10
N ILE A 166 9.32 -1.98 -10.58
CA ILE A 166 8.78 -1.91 -9.21
C ILE A 166 7.55 -2.80 -9.10
N LEU A 167 6.64 -2.77 -10.07
CA LEU A 167 5.45 -3.61 -10.09
C LEU A 167 5.81 -5.10 -10.17
N ASP A 168 6.75 -5.46 -11.03
CA ASP A 168 7.26 -6.83 -11.13
C ASP A 168 7.89 -7.29 -9.79
N THR A 169 8.64 -6.39 -9.14
CA THR A 169 9.21 -6.67 -7.81
C THR A 169 8.11 -6.90 -6.77
N ILE A 170 7.04 -6.11 -6.77
CA ILE A 170 5.90 -6.28 -5.85
C ILE A 170 5.22 -7.62 -6.11
N ILE A 171 4.82 -7.89 -7.37
CA ILE A 171 4.04 -9.09 -7.73
C ILE A 171 4.84 -10.37 -7.55
N SER A 172 6.14 -10.36 -7.83
CA SER A 172 7.00 -11.53 -7.67
C SER A 172 7.36 -11.84 -6.22
N ASN A 173 7.15 -10.90 -5.30
CA ASN A 173 7.64 -11.01 -3.93
C ASN A 173 6.58 -10.92 -2.83
N TYR A 174 5.30 -10.69 -3.13
CA TYR A 174 4.27 -10.81 -2.10
C TYR A 174 3.84 -12.28 -1.93
N SER A 175 3.32 -12.64 -0.75
CA SER A 175 2.74 -13.96 -0.53
C SER A 175 1.43 -14.08 -1.31
N LYS A 176 1.25 -15.15 -2.09
CA LYS A 176 0.06 -15.35 -2.95
C LYS A 176 -1.26 -15.44 -2.18
N ASP A 177 -1.19 -15.83 -0.90
CA ASP A 177 -2.35 -15.90 -0.01
C ASP A 177 -2.63 -14.58 0.72
N ALA A 178 -1.71 -13.61 0.59
CA ALA A 178 -1.85 -12.30 1.20
C ALA A 178 -2.74 -11.37 0.38
N THR A 179 -3.29 -10.37 1.05
CA THR A 179 -3.96 -9.24 0.38
C THR A 179 -2.95 -8.13 0.12
N LEU A 180 -3.03 -7.54 -1.05
CA LEU A 180 -2.22 -6.38 -1.44
C LEU A 180 -3.14 -5.18 -1.69
N LEU A 181 -3.00 -4.12 -0.89
CA LEU A 181 -3.70 -2.85 -1.09
C LEU A 181 -2.71 -1.81 -1.63
N ILE A 182 -2.96 -1.33 -2.84
CA ILE A 182 -2.12 -0.33 -3.51
C ILE A 182 -2.90 0.96 -3.66
N SER A 183 -2.43 2.05 -3.05
CA SER A 183 -2.97 3.38 -3.36
C SER A 183 -2.18 4.01 -4.50
N THR A 184 -2.87 4.57 -5.47
CA THR A 184 -2.24 5.36 -6.53
C THR A 184 -3.25 6.23 -7.28
N HIS A 185 -2.72 7.21 -7.99
CA HIS A 185 -3.43 7.98 -9.01
C HIS A 185 -3.01 7.58 -10.44
N LEU A 186 -2.02 6.68 -10.58
CA LEU A 186 -1.50 6.16 -11.85
C LEU A 186 -2.16 4.82 -12.19
N ILE A 187 -3.45 4.86 -12.56
CA ILE A 187 -4.31 3.68 -12.67
C ILE A 187 -3.90 2.81 -13.85
N SER A 188 -3.61 3.40 -15.00
CA SER A 188 -3.21 2.70 -16.23
C SER A 188 -2.00 1.77 -16.02
N ASP A 189 -1.10 2.13 -15.10
CA ASP A 189 0.11 1.35 -14.84
C ASP A 189 -0.18 0.08 -14.03
N ILE A 190 -1.19 0.12 -13.14
CA ILE A 190 -1.47 -0.98 -12.20
C ILE A 190 -2.73 -1.80 -12.52
N GLU A 191 -3.65 -1.32 -13.37
CA GLU A 191 -4.96 -1.96 -13.59
C GLU A 191 -4.86 -3.43 -14.05
N LYS A 192 -3.75 -3.81 -14.68
CA LYS A 192 -3.51 -5.17 -15.18
C LYS A 192 -3.33 -6.20 -14.07
N ILE A 193 -2.93 -5.75 -12.88
CA ILE A 193 -2.63 -6.62 -11.74
C ILE A 193 -3.73 -6.60 -10.68
N LEU A 194 -4.76 -5.75 -10.83
CA LEU A 194 -5.83 -5.59 -9.85
C LEU A 194 -6.94 -6.62 -10.02
N ASP A 195 -7.37 -7.23 -8.91
CA ASP A 195 -8.60 -8.03 -8.83
C ASP A 195 -9.82 -7.14 -8.53
N GLY A 196 -9.62 -6.11 -7.70
CA GLY A 196 -10.68 -5.19 -7.28
C GLY A 196 -10.20 -3.76 -7.13
N VAL A 197 -11.16 -2.84 -7.10
CA VAL A 197 -10.92 -1.41 -6.93
C VAL A 197 -11.84 -0.80 -5.91
N ILE A 198 -11.34 0.20 -5.21
CA ILE A 198 -12.05 1.07 -4.28
C ILE A 198 -11.84 2.49 -4.77
N PHE A 199 -12.91 3.17 -5.18
CA PHE A 199 -12.85 4.59 -5.55
C PHE A 199 -13.21 5.43 -4.34
N ILE A 200 -12.33 6.37 -3.99
CA ILE A 200 -12.52 7.29 -2.87
C ILE A 200 -12.46 8.74 -3.35
N ASN A 201 -13.42 9.55 -2.95
CA ASN A 201 -13.48 10.97 -3.25
C ASN A 201 -13.99 11.78 -2.03
N MET A 202 -13.31 12.87 -1.72
CA MET A 202 -13.70 13.79 -0.60
C MET A 202 -14.06 13.02 0.68
N GLY A 203 -13.27 11.99 1.02
CA GLY A 203 -13.44 11.18 2.23
C GLY A 203 -14.58 10.16 2.18
N ASN A 204 -15.24 9.96 1.03
CA ASN A 204 -16.32 8.99 0.86
C ASN A 204 -15.92 7.87 -0.10
N ILE A 205 -16.34 6.64 0.16
CA ILE A 205 -16.24 5.55 -0.81
C ILE A 205 -17.31 5.75 -1.87
N VAL A 206 -16.90 5.95 -3.11
CA VAL A 206 -17.79 6.16 -4.26
C VAL A 206 -18.18 4.83 -4.88
N LEU A 207 -17.22 3.90 -4.97
CA LEU A 207 -17.39 2.60 -5.59
C LEU A 207 -16.49 1.56 -4.95
N THR A 208 -16.99 0.33 -4.86
CA THR A 208 -16.19 -0.88 -4.65
C THR A 208 -16.64 -1.92 -5.66
N ALA A 209 -15.75 -2.40 -6.52
CA ALA A 209 -16.07 -3.35 -7.56
C ALA A 209 -14.87 -4.26 -7.88
N SER A 210 -15.12 -5.47 -8.42
CA SER A 210 -14.08 -6.25 -9.09
C SER A 210 -13.78 -5.64 -10.46
N VAL A 211 -12.53 -5.77 -10.89
CA VAL A 211 -12.08 -5.27 -12.21
C VAL A 211 -12.88 -5.93 -13.33
N ASP A 212 -13.14 -7.25 -13.23
CA ASP A 212 -13.92 -7.97 -14.22
C ASP A 212 -15.35 -7.42 -14.36
N LYS A 213 -16.00 -7.08 -13.24
CA LYS A 213 -17.35 -6.47 -13.29
C LYS A 213 -17.36 -5.12 -14.00
N ILE A 214 -16.30 -4.32 -13.84
CA ILE A 214 -16.17 -3.04 -14.55
C ILE A 214 -16.03 -3.31 -16.05
N ARG A 215 -15.15 -4.23 -16.45
CA ARG A 215 -14.93 -4.60 -17.85
C ARG A 215 -16.18 -5.15 -18.51
N GLU A 216 -16.91 -6.05 -17.83
CA GLU A 216 -18.10 -6.70 -18.36
C GLU A 216 -19.31 -5.76 -18.46
N LYS A 217 -19.54 -4.90 -17.45
CA LYS A 217 -20.74 -4.04 -17.39
C LYS A 217 -20.57 -2.73 -18.14
N GLU A 218 -19.40 -2.11 -17.97
CA GLU A 218 -19.13 -0.77 -18.52
C GLU A 218 -18.41 -0.83 -19.88
N ASN A 219 -17.90 -2.00 -20.25
CA ASN A 219 -17.07 -2.21 -21.45
C ASN A 219 -15.91 -1.21 -21.55
N LYS A 220 -15.28 -0.92 -20.41
CA LYS A 220 -14.22 0.06 -20.23
C LYS A 220 -13.08 -0.50 -19.39
N SER A 221 -11.88 0.06 -19.56
CA SER A 221 -10.79 -0.13 -18.61
C SER A 221 -11.10 0.55 -17.27
N VAL A 222 -10.38 0.18 -16.21
CA VAL A 222 -10.52 0.83 -14.91
C VAL A 222 -10.16 2.32 -14.98
N ASP A 223 -9.12 2.66 -15.76
CA ASP A 223 -8.70 4.05 -15.94
C ASP A 223 -9.75 4.89 -16.68
N GLU A 224 -10.35 4.36 -17.75
CA GLU A 224 -11.42 5.03 -18.49
C GLU A 224 -12.66 5.25 -17.59
N PHE A 225 -13.06 4.22 -16.83
CA PHE A 225 -14.21 4.31 -15.94
C PHE A 225 -13.93 5.28 -14.78
N PHE A 226 -12.71 5.26 -14.22
CA PHE A 226 -12.30 6.23 -13.21
C PHE A 226 -12.41 7.68 -13.73
N ARG A 227 -11.88 7.95 -14.92
CA ARG A 227 -11.98 9.29 -15.53
C ARG A 227 -13.41 9.76 -15.74
N GLU A 228 -14.32 8.85 -16.03
CA GLU A 228 -15.73 9.18 -16.17
C GLU A 228 -16.39 9.51 -14.83
N VAL A 229 -16.17 8.68 -13.80
CA VAL A 229 -16.70 8.87 -12.44
C VAL A 229 -16.21 10.16 -11.81
N PHE A 230 -14.95 10.58 -12.11
CA PHE A 230 -14.31 11.77 -11.53
C PHE A 230 -14.23 12.97 -12.51
N ARG A 231 -14.94 12.92 -13.65
CA ARG A 231 -15.07 14.10 -14.51
C ARG A 231 -15.83 15.19 -13.72
N CYS A 232 -15.14 16.34 -13.55
CA CYS A 232 -15.73 17.60 -13.12
C CYS A 232 -16.32 18.32 -14.34
#